data_d1b32c422f2b59dcac3090be847f55b2
#
_entry.id   d1b32c422f2b59dcac3090be847f55b2
#
_cell.length_a   1.000
_cell.length_b   1.000
_cell.length_c   1.000
_cell.angle_alpha   90.00
_cell.angle_beta   90.00
_cell.angle_gamma   90.00
#
_symmetry.space_group_name_H-M   'P 1'
#
loop_
_entity.id
_entity.type
_entity.pdbx_description
1 polymer ?
#
loop_
_entity_poly.entity_id
_entity_poly.type
_entity_poly.pdbx_seq_one_letter_code
_entity_poly.pdbx_strand_id
1 'polypeptide(L)'
;DLHVGCFHRGVLPPTAPLPIASVTMTGMALSSWKRGEDRFHVACIGEGSSSSGEWWEALNLAATRGLPISYILQNNQIALDTPPVNQSNVELWADKAVAMGMPSWTIDGSDPASWHSSVACAREFSLSGGGPTLIHVETMRGCGHAHHHDDLYLGAPSGTPPGYVDRELLDYWEAKDPIPTHRKLMLSLGFTEDELTQMEAEEKDLVDSAREHVEAMEWADPTTVTLGITSLHDADTHQDH
;
A
#
# COMPACT_ATOMS: atom_id res chain seq x y z
N ASP A 1 11.67 10.54 3.64
CA ASP A 1 11.98 9.76 2.45
C ASP A 1 10.93 8.67 2.25
N LEU A 2 10.61 8.35 0.99
CA LEU A 2 9.60 7.36 0.64
C LEU A 2 10.15 5.93 0.53
N HIS A 3 11.45 5.77 0.33
CA HIS A 3 12.09 4.48 0.06
C HIS A 3 12.72 3.88 1.33
N VAL A 4 11.89 3.71 2.36
CA VAL A 4 12.30 3.16 3.66
C VAL A 4 11.71 1.77 3.84
N GLY A 5 12.52 0.81 4.26
CA GLY A 5 12.11 -0.55 4.56
C GLY A 5 12.76 -1.06 5.84
N CYS A 6 12.26 -2.18 6.34
CA CYS A 6 12.80 -2.88 7.50
C CYS A 6 12.71 -4.38 7.27
N PHE A 7 13.78 -4.99 6.77
CA PHE A 7 13.79 -6.42 6.41
C PHE A 7 13.53 -7.33 7.61
N HIS A 8 13.99 -6.96 8.81
CA HIS A 8 13.72 -7.72 10.04
C HIS A 8 12.24 -7.79 10.39
N ARG A 9 11.47 -6.77 9.98
CA ARG A 9 10.01 -6.73 10.14
C ARG A 9 9.25 -7.23 8.92
N GLY A 10 9.97 -7.71 7.89
CA GLY A 10 9.37 -8.16 6.63
C GLY A 10 8.81 -7.04 5.77
N VAL A 11 9.28 -5.80 5.97
CA VAL A 11 8.85 -4.64 5.19
C VAL A 11 9.90 -4.29 4.16
N LEU A 12 9.56 -4.46 2.88
CA LEU A 12 10.42 -4.01 1.79
C LEU A 12 10.16 -2.52 1.49
N PRO A 13 11.21 -1.77 1.10
CA PRO A 13 11.01 -0.40 0.67
C PRO A 13 10.16 -0.34 -0.61
N PRO A 14 9.31 0.67 -0.78
CA PRO A 14 8.64 0.90 -2.05
C PRO A 14 9.67 1.23 -3.13
N THR A 15 9.29 0.99 -4.38
CA THR A 15 10.15 1.22 -5.55
C THR A 15 9.53 2.25 -6.48
N ALA A 16 10.34 3.15 -7.03
CA ALA A 16 9.89 4.10 -8.04
C ALA A 16 9.53 3.42 -9.37
N PRO A 17 10.26 2.42 -9.87
CA PRO A 17 9.82 1.60 -10.99
C PRO A 17 8.61 0.75 -10.59
N LEU A 18 7.43 1.19 -10.93
CA LEU A 18 6.17 0.50 -10.67
C LEU A 18 5.91 -0.54 -11.77
N PRO A 19 5.44 -1.74 -11.46
CA PRO A 19 5.07 -2.36 -10.18
C PRO A 19 6.12 -3.39 -9.69
N ILE A 20 7.41 -3.14 -9.82
CA ILE A 20 8.51 -4.09 -9.50
C ILE A 20 8.38 -4.65 -8.07
N ALA A 21 7.88 -3.89 -7.13
CA ALA A 21 7.62 -4.38 -5.77
C ALA A 21 6.70 -5.62 -5.74
N SER A 22 5.72 -5.70 -6.65
CA SER A 22 4.82 -6.86 -6.77
C SER A 22 5.58 -8.10 -7.24
N VAL A 23 6.46 -7.96 -8.23
CA VAL A 23 7.32 -9.06 -8.73
C VAL A 23 8.28 -9.52 -7.63
N THR A 24 8.90 -8.60 -6.92
CA THR A 24 9.83 -8.88 -5.82
C THR A 24 9.10 -9.65 -4.70
N MET A 25 7.91 -9.17 -4.28
CA MET A 25 7.14 -9.83 -3.24
C MET A 25 6.65 -11.21 -3.66
N THR A 26 6.30 -11.39 -4.95
CA THR A 26 5.97 -12.73 -5.50
C THR A 26 7.16 -13.67 -5.42
N GLY A 27 8.38 -13.18 -5.71
CA GLY A 27 9.61 -13.95 -5.56
C GLY A 27 9.88 -14.35 -4.11
N MET A 28 9.61 -13.46 -3.15
CA MET A 28 9.72 -13.76 -1.72
C MET A 28 8.68 -14.80 -1.28
N ALA A 29 7.44 -14.69 -1.75
CA ALA A 29 6.39 -15.67 -1.48
C ALA A 29 6.79 -17.06 -2.03
N LEU A 30 7.33 -17.11 -3.25
CA LEU A 30 7.86 -18.34 -3.85
C LEU A 30 9.01 -18.93 -3.02
N SER A 31 9.91 -18.09 -2.51
CA SER A 31 11.02 -18.54 -1.66
C SER A 31 10.53 -19.14 -0.35
N SER A 32 9.64 -18.46 0.36
CA SER A 32 9.05 -18.94 1.60
C SER A 32 8.26 -20.25 1.38
N TRP A 33 7.45 -20.30 0.31
CA TRP A 33 6.71 -21.49 -0.06
C TRP A 33 7.62 -22.69 -0.33
N LYS A 34 8.72 -22.49 -1.08
CA LYS A 34 9.70 -23.55 -1.35
C LYS A 34 10.42 -24.06 -0.09
N ARG A 35 10.60 -23.21 0.90
CA ARG A 35 11.20 -23.56 2.19
C ARG A 35 10.20 -24.19 3.17
N GLY A 36 8.92 -24.25 2.80
CA GLY A 36 7.86 -24.75 3.69
C GLY A 36 7.59 -23.82 4.88
N GLU A 37 7.85 -22.53 4.72
CA GLU A 37 7.59 -21.53 5.75
C GLU A 37 6.12 -21.10 5.71
N ASP A 38 5.49 -21.04 6.88
CA ASP A 38 4.12 -20.57 7.06
C ASP A 38 4.09 -19.04 7.10
N ARG A 39 4.32 -18.42 5.93
CA ARG A 39 4.36 -16.96 5.75
C ARG A 39 3.35 -16.49 4.71
N PHE A 40 2.57 -15.51 5.09
CA PHE A 40 1.68 -14.78 4.19
C PHE A 40 2.35 -13.49 3.72
N HIS A 41 2.25 -13.20 2.42
CA HIS A 41 2.86 -12.04 1.79
C HIS A 41 1.79 -11.08 1.28
N VAL A 42 2.12 -9.79 1.26
CA VAL A 42 1.22 -8.75 0.75
C VAL A 42 2.00 -7.82 -0.17
N ALA A 43 1.45 -7.54 -1.35
CA ALA A 43 1.97 -6.55 -2.29
C ALA A 43 0.90 -5.50 -2.58
N CYS A 44 1.23 -4.22 -2.33
CA CYS A 44 0.31 -3.10 -2.56
C CYS A 44 0.73 -2.30 -3.79
N ILE A 45 -0.24 -1.94 -4.63
CA ILE A 45 -0.04 -1.02 -5.77
C ILE A 45 -1.24 -0.09 -5.96
N GLY A 46 -1.03 1.00 -6.70
CA GLY A 46 -2.13 1.80 -7.23
C GLY A 46 -2.70 1.24 -8.54
N GLU A 47 -3.89 1.70 -8.91
CA GLU A 47 -4.60 1.25 -10.13
C GLU A 47 -3.80 1.54 -11.41
N GLY A 48 -3.13 2.69 -11.50
CA GLY A 48 -2.29 3.03 -12.66
C GLY A 48 -1.16 2.04 -12.90
N SER A 49 -0.52 1.56 -11.83
CA SER A 49 0.57 0.58 -11.91
C SER A 49 0.10 -0.76 -12.44
N SER A 50 -1.17 -1.10 -12.32
CA SER A 50 -1.76 -2.35 -12.82
C SER A 50 -1.80 -2.45 -14.34
N SER A 51 -1.45 -1.38 -15.06
CA SER A 51 -1.35 -1.39 -16.53
C SER A 51 -0.02 -1.96 -17.03
N SER A 52 0.98 -2.13 -16.18
CA SER A 52 2.30 -2.66 -16.54
C SER A 52 2.31 -4.18 -16.66
N GLY A 53 3.13 -4.69 -17.62
CA GLY A 53 3.24 -6.13 -17.87
C GLY A 53 3.74 -6.92 -16.65
N GLU A 54 4.67 -6.37 -15.91
CA GLU A 54 5.24 -6.99 -14.70
C GLU A 54 4.18 -7.30 -13.63
N TRP A 55 3.13 -6.48 -13.53
CA TRP A 55 2.00 -6.78 -12.66
C TRP A 55 1.33 -8.10 -13.06
N TRP A 56 1.03 -8.26 -14.34
CA TRP A 56 0.36 -9.44 -14.86
C TRP A 56 1.21 -10.69 -14.72
N GLU A 57 2.52 -10.58 -14.93
CA GLU A 57 3.47 -11.68 -14.72
C GLU A 57 3.54 -12.09 -13.23
N ALA A 58 3.51 -11.13 -12.30
CA ALA A 58 3.49 -11.40 -10.88
C ALA A 58 2.23 -12.19 -10.47
N LEU A 59 1.06 -11.76 -10.93
CA LEU A 59 -0.21 -12.44 -10.66
C LEU A 59 -0.23 -13.85 -11.27
N ASN A 60 0.18 -13.98 -12.54
CA ASN A 60 0.18 -15.26 -13.24
C ASN A 60 1.13 -16.27 -12.57
N LEU A 61 2.32 -15.85 -12.17
CA LEU A 61 3.26 -16.71 -11.46
C LEU A 61 2.67 -17.15 -10.11
N ALA A 62 2.10 -16.22 -9.35
CA ALA A 62 1.50 -16.53 -8.05
C ALA A 62 0.33 -17.51 -8.19
N ALA A 63 -0.57 -17.28 -9.15
CA ALA A 63 -1.72 -18.15 -9.41
C ALA A 63 -1.28 -19.56 -9.86
N THR A 64 -0.34 -19.63 -10.80
CA THR A 64 0.17 -20.89 -11.33
C THR A 64 0.85 -21.77 -10.27
N ARG A 65 1.46 -21.14 -9.25
CA ARG A 65 2.17 -21.82 -8.15
C ARG A 65 1.36 -21.97 -6.88
N GLY A 66 0.17 -21.36 -6.79
CA GLY A 66 -0.65 -21.36 -5.57
C GLY A 66 0.05 -20.68 -4.40
N LEU A 67 0.73 -19.54 -4.64
CA LEU A 67 1.56 -18.89 -3.62
C LEU A 67 0.72 -18.19 -2.54
N PRO A 68 1.19 -18.20 -1.27
CA PRO A 68 0.50 -17.54 -0.16
C PRO A 68 0.76 -16.01 -0.17
N ILE A 69 0.11 -15.32 -1.09
CA ILE A 69 0.23 -13.87 -1.29
C ILE A 69 -1.11 -13.23 -1.58
N SER A 70 -1.34 -12.03 -1.07
CA SER A 70 -2.45 -11.16 -1.48
C SER A 70 -1.91 -9.92 -2.18
N TYR A 71 -2.52 -9.58 -3.30
CA TYR A 71 -2.29 -8.32 -3.99
C TYR A 71 -3.39 -7.34 -3.60
N ILE A 72 -2.99 -6.17 -3.12
CA ILE A 72 -3.90 -5.09 -2.77
C ILE A 72 -3.76 -4.01 -3.83
N LEU A 73 -4.81 -3.80 -4.61
CA LEU A 73 -4.88 -2.76 -5.62
C LEU A 73 -5.73 -1.61 -5.09
N GLN A 74 -5.09 -0.47 -4.86
CA GLN A 74 -5.72 0.73 -4.33
C GLN A 74 -6.13 1.64 -5.49
N ASN A 75 -7.42 1.63 -5.83
CA ASN A 75 -7.99 2.56 -6.78
C ASN A 75 -8.31 3.88 -6.06
N ASN A 76 -7.36 4.81 -6.15
CA ASN A 76 -7.53 6.14 -5.55
C ASN A 76 -8.14 7.16 -6.53
N GLN A 77 -8.78 6.68 -7.59
CA GLN A 77 -9.53 7.40 -8.63
C GLN A 77 -8.68 8.21 -9.60
N ILE A 78 -7.34 8.17 -9.47
CA ILE A 78 -6.50 8.92 -10.40
C ILE A 78 -5.01 8.50 -10.35
N ALA A 79 -4.45 8.08 -11.47
CA ALA A 79 -3.01 7.83 -11.62
C ALA A 79 -2.32 9.11 -12.10
N LEU A 80 -1.65 9.84 -11.23
CA LEU A 80 -1.11 11.18 -11.43
C LEU A 80 -2.22 12.16 -11.85
N ASP A 81 -2.59 12.20 -13.12
CA ASP A 81 -3.64 13.00 -13.75
C ASP A 81 -4.59 12.18 -14.64
N THR A 82 -4.41 10.86 -14.70
CA THR A 82 -5.17 9.96 -15.57
C THR A 82 -6.31 9.31 -14.80
N PRO A 83 -7.58 9.61 -15.09
CA PRO A 83 -8.72 9.01 -14.40
C PRO A 83 -8.91 7.54 -14.79
N PRO A 84 -9.60 6.72 -13.95
CA PRO A 84 -9.80 5.28 -14.15
C PRO A 84 -10.39 4.92 -15.52
N VAL A 85 -11.32 5.71 -16.02
CA VAL A 85 -11.98 5.51 -17.32
C VAL A 85 -10.99 5.51 -18.50
N ASN A 86 -9.85 6.17 -18.36
CA ASN A 86 -8.80 6.20 -19.37
C ASN A 86 -7.73 5.11 -19.15
N GLN A 87 -7.82 4.36 -18.06
CA GLN A 87 -6.85 3.32 -17.70
C GLN A 87 -7.38 1.91 -17.93
N SER A 88 -8.68 1.70 -17.78
CA SER A 88 -9.28 0.37 -17.80
C SER A 88 -10.71 0.42 -18.35
N ASN A 89 -11.03 -0.57 -19.17
CA ASN A 89 -12.39 -0.78 -19.66
C ASN A 89 -13.26 -1.62 -18.69
N VAL A 90 -12.66 -2.23 -17.68
CA VAL A 90 -13.41 -2.88 -16.59
C VAL A 90 -13.64 -1.87 -15.48
N GLU A 91 -14.82 -1.89 -14.91
CA GLU A 91 -15.22 -1.00 -13.83
C GLU A 91 -14.54 -1.40 -12.52
N LEU A 92 -14.52 -2.69 -12.22
CA LEU A 92 -13.89 -3.22 -11.01
C LEU A 92 -12.56 -3.91 -11.34
N TRP A 93 -11.45 -3.43 -10.81
CA TRP A 93 -10.15 -4.07 -11.01
C TRP A 93 -10.08 -5.50 -10.47
N ALA A 94 -10.93 -5.85 -9.49
CA ALA A 94 -11.10 -7.22 -9.01
C ALA A 94 -11.41 -8.20 -10.15
N ASP A 95 -12.21 -7.79 -11.14
CA ASP A 95 -12.61 -8.64 -12.26
C ASP A 95 -11.43 -9.08 -13.13
N LYS A 96 -10.35 -8.29 -13.15
CA LYS A 96 -9.14 -8.65 -13.87
C LYS A 96 -8.44 -9.89 -13.30
N ALA A 97 -8.55 -10.15 -12.00
CA ALA A 97 -7.95 -11.31 -11.36
C ALA A 97 -8.65 -12.62 -11.71
N VAL A 98 -9.93 -12.55 -12.12
CA VAL A 98 -10.70 -13.71 -12.56
C VAL A 98 -10.03 -14.39 -13.76
N ALA A 99 -9.45 -13.63 -14.66
CA ALA A 99 -8.72 -14.16 -15.81
C ALA A 99 -7.46 -14.97 -15.41
N MET A 100 -6.93 -14.76 -14.22
CA MET A 100 -5.82 -15.53 -13.63
C MET A 100 -6.29 -16.69 -12.75
N GLY A 101 -7.59 -16.89 -12.61
CA GLY A 101 -8.16 -17.92 -11.73
C GLY A 101 -7.99 -17.60 -10.23
N MET A 102 -7.82 -16.32 -9.89
CA MET A 102 -7.62 -15.88 -8.53
C MET A 102 -8.93 -15.39 -7.89
N PRO A 103 -9.25 -15.81 -6.66
CA PRO A 103 -10.30 -15.14 -5.90
C PRO A 103 -9.99 -13.66 -5.72
N SER A 104 -11.02 -12.84 -5.92
CA SER A 104 -10.90 -11.39 -5.82
C SER A 104 -12.20 -10.76 -5.34
N TRP A 105 -12.11 -9.63 -4.68
CA TRP A 105 -13.27 -8.86 -4.22
C TRP A 105 -12.92 -7.38 -4.08
N THR A 106 -13.94 -6.55 -4.04
CA THR A 106 -13.82 -5.10 -3.88
C THR A 106 -14.29 -4.70 -2.49
N ILE A 107 -13.56 -3.78 -1.86
CA ILE A 107 -13.92 -3.21 -0.56
C ILE A 107 -13.95 -1.68 -0.61
N ASP A 108 -14.70 -1.09 0.32
CA ASP A 108 -14.64 0.33 0.62
C ASP A 108 -13.37 0.64 1.44
N GLY A 109 -12.46 1.40 0.86
CA GLY A 109 -11.21 1.78 1.50
C GLY A 109 -11.35 2.71 2.69
N SER A 110 -12.52 3.32 2.87
CA SER A 110 -12.83 4.19 4.01
C SER A 110 -13.29 3.41 5.26
N ASP A 111 -13.49 2.10 5.17
CA ASP A 111 -13.93 1.25 6.28
C ASP A 111 -12.79 0.37 6.82
N PRO A 112 -12.17 0.71 7.99
CA PRO A 112 -11.11 -0.10 8.58
C PRO A 112 -11.53 -1.54 8.93
N ALA A 113 -12.81 -1.79 9.22
CA ALA A 113 -13.29 -3.13 9.52
C ALA A 113 -13.31 -4.02 8.27
N SER A 114 -13.70 -3.47 7.12
CA SER A 114 -13.62 -4.15 5.82
C SER A 114 -12.18 -4.48 5.45
N TRP A 115 -11.24 -3.58 5.70
CA TRP A 115 -9.82 -3.82 5.51
C TRP A 115 -9.33 -5.00 6.34
N HIS A 116 -9.54 -4.94 7.66
CA HIS A 116 -9.11 -5.99 8.59
C HIS A 116 -9.70 -7.35 8.20
N SER A 117 -11.00 -7.41 7.97
CA SER A 117 -11.71 -8.65 7.63
C SER A 117 -11.22 -9.24 6.31
N SER A 118 -10.99 -8.39 5.31
CA SER A 118 -10.53 -8.82 3.99
C SER A 118 -9.12 -9.37 4.00
N VAL A 119 -8.20 -8.70 4.70
CA VAL A 119 -6.81 -9.19 4.81
C VAL A 119 -6.74 -10.46 5.66
N ALA A 120 -7.54 -10.56 6.73
CA ALA A 120 -7.65 -11.77 7.55
C ALA A 120 -8.16 -12.95 6.73
N CYS A 121 -9.23 -12.77 5.95
CA CYS A 121 -9.78 -13.78 5.05
C CYS A 121 -8.76 -14.22 3.99
N ALA A 122 -8.10 -13.26 3.33
CA ALA A 122 -7.05 -13.54 2.35
C ALA A 122 -5.90 -14.38 2.95
N ARG A 123 -5.47 -14.01 4.15
CA ARG A 123 -4.42 -14.73 4.88
C ARG A 123 -4.83 -16.16 5.19
N GLU A 124 -6.00 -16.35 5.77
CA GLU A 124 -6.51 -17.70 6.12
C GLU A 124 -6.64 -18.56 4.86
N PHE A 125 -7.27 -18.04 3.80
CA PHE A 125 -7.42 -18.72 2.53
C PHE A 125 -6.06 -19.12 1.92
N SER A 126 -5.12 -18.19 1.84
CA SER A 126 -3.81 -18.44 1.24
C SER A 126 -2.97 -19.44 2.02
N LEU A 127 -2.94 -19.35 3.36
CA LEU A 127 -2.19 -20.25 4.22
C LEU A 127 -2.83 -21.65 4.32
N SER A 128 -4.13 -21.79 4.07
CA SER A 128 -4.79 -23.11 3.94
C SER A 128 -4.55 -23.79 2.60
N GLY A 129 -3.73 -23.21 1.73
CA GLY A 129 -3.42 -23.75 0.40
C GLY A 129 -4.35 -23.31 -0.70
N GLY A 130 -5.20 -22.31 -0.46
CA GLY A 130 -6.12 -21.75 -1.45
C GLY A 130 -5.43 -20.92 -2.55
N GLY A 131 -4.17 -20.55 -2.35
CA GLY A 131 -3.39 -19.76 -3.32
C GLY A 131 -3.52 -18.24 -3.13
N PRO A 132 -3.14 -17.46 -4.15
CA PRO A 132 -3.14 -16.01 -4.07
C PRO A 132 -4.55 -15.42 -4.16
N THR A 133 -4.68 -14.18 -3.68
CA THR A 133 -5.91 -13.38 -3.75
C THR A 133 -5.63 -11.98 -4.27
N LEU A 134 -6.65 -11.29 -4.78
CA LEU A 134 -6.60 -9.87 -5.09
C LEU A 134 -7.71 -9.13 -4.35
N ILE A 135 -7.35 -8.10 -3.61
CA ILE A 135 -8.26 -7.17 -2.93
C ILE A 135 -8.22 -5.84 -3.70
N HIS A 136 -9.32 -5.50 -4.35
CA HIS A 136 -9.52 -4.19 -4.95
C HIS A 136 -10.10 -3.24 -3.92
N VAL A 137 -9.44 -2.12 -3.70
CA VAL A 137 -9.83 -1.12 -2.70
C VAL A 137 -10.25 0.15 -3.39
N GLU A 138 -11.52 0.50 -3.25
CA GLU A 138 -12.04 1.79 -3.69
C GLU A 138 -11.75 2.85 -2.62
N THR A 139 -11.08 3.91 -3.03
CA THR A 139 -10.74 5.04 -2.18
C THR A 139 -10.59 6.30 -3.02
N MET A 140 -10.15 7.40 -2.43
CA MET A 140 -9.88 8.64 -3.15
C MET A 140 -8.59 9.27 -2.65
N ARG A 141 -7.81 9.81 -3.58
CA ARG A 141 -6.67 10.64 -3.25
C ARG A 141 -7.14 12.05 -2.91
N GLY A 142 -7.01 12.46 -1.64
CA GLY A 142 -7.46 13.75 -1.15
C GLY A 142 -6.49 14.93 -1.40
N CYS A 143 -5.29 14.68 -1.97
CA CYS A 143 -4.26 15.68 -2.21
C CYS A 143 -3.55 15.45 -3.54
N GLY A 144 -2.60 16.30 -3.91
CA GLY A 144 -1.77 16.14 -5.09
C GLY A 144 -0.99 14.81 -5.11
N HIS A 145 -0.56 14.38 -6.28
CA HIS A 145 0.23 13.14 -6.42
C HIS A 145 1.55 13.18 -5.64
N ALA A 146 2.18 14.34 -5.60
CA ALA A 146 3.30 14.67 -4.73
C ALA A 146 2.96 15.96 -3.98
N HIS A 147 3.63 16.20 -2.84
CA HIS A 147 3.33 17.34 -1.96
C HIS A 147 3.32 18.73 -2.65
N HIS A 148 4.07 18.87 -3.75
CA HIS A 148 4.10 20.11 -4.55
C HIS A 148 3.05 20.15 -5.68
N HIS A 149 2.17 19.16 -5.76
CA HIS A 149 1.12 19.08 -6.77
C HIS A 149 -0.27 19.48 -6.25
N ASP A 150 -0.38 19.92 -4.99
CA ASP A 150 -1.68 20.23 -4.39
C ASP A 150 -2.41 21.34 -5.15
N ASP A 151 -1.72 22.44 -5.48
CA ASP A 151 -2.30 23.54 -6.26
C ASP A 151 -2.71 23.15 -7.68
N LEU A 152 -2.04 22.14 -8.27
CA LEU A 152 -2.42 21.58 -9.57
C LEU A 152 -3.65 20.71 -9.47
N TYR A 153 -3.74 19.92 -8.43
CA TYR A 153 -4.82 18.94 -8.21
C TYR A 153 -6.07 19.61 -7.64
N LEU A 154 -5.93 20.28 -6.51
CA LEU A 154 -7.03 20.94 -5.80
C LEU A 154 -7.39 22.32 -6.37
N GLY A 155 -6.47 22.94 -7.08
CA GLY A 155 -6.53 24.35 -7.50
C GLY A 155 -5.83 25.28 -6.52
N ALA A 156 -5.31 26.38 -7.06
CA ALA A 156 -4.65 27.39 -6.25
C ALA A 156 -5.61 27.99 -5.21
N PRO A 157 -5.13 28.39 -4.03
CA PRO A 157 -5.97 29.03 -3.00
C PRO A 157 -6.74 30.26 -3.48
N SER A 158 -6.23 30.94 -4.53
CA SER A 158 -6.92 32.04 -5.20
C SER A 158 -8.08 31.59 -6.10
N GLY A 159 -8.25 30.28 -6.33
CA GLY A 159 -9.22 29.73 -7.27
C GLY A 159 -8.79 29.82 -8.75
N THR A 160 -7.59 30.31 -9.04
CA THR A 160 -7.07 30.45 -10.40
C THR A 160 -5.58 30.11 -10.43
N PRO A 161 -5.18 29.05 -11.17
CA PRO A 161 -6.02 28.15 -11.97
C PRO A 161 -6.90 27.23 -11.09
N PRO A 162 -8.03 26.75 -11.62
CA PRO A 162 -8.79 25.68 -10.97
C PRO A 162 -7.98 24.39 -10.98
N GLY A 163 -8.17 23.53 -9.96
CA GLY A 163 -7.59 22.20 -9.95
C GLY A 163 -8.22 21.29 -11.00
N TYR A 164 -7.58 20.13 -11.24
CA TYR A 164 -8.12 19.13 -12.14
C TYR A 164 -8.88 17.99 -11.43
N VAL A 165 -9.00 18.05 -10.10
CA VAL A 165 -9.77 17.07 -9.34
C VAL A 165 -11.26 17.13 -9.69
N ASP A 166 -11.88 15.97 -9.79
CA ASP A 166 -13.33 15.87 -9.79
C ASP A 166 -13.88 16.26 -8.41
N ARG A 167 -14.50 17.43 -8.32
CA ARG A 167 -14.98 18.01 -7.06
C ARG A 167 -16.14 17.21 -6.46
N GLU A 168 -17.07 16.74 -7.28
CA GLU A 168 -18.23 15.97 -6.78
C GLU A 168 -17.75 14.64 -6.19
N LEU A 169 -16.79 14.00 -6.85
CA LEU A 169 -16.18 12.76 -6.38
C LEU A 169 -15.35 12.99 -5.12
N LEU A 170 -14.57 14.08 -5.05
CA LEU A 170 -13.80 14.43 -3.86
C LEU A 170 -14.72 14.67 -2.67
N ASP A 171 -15.77 15.49 -2.82
CA ASP A 171 -16.74 15.79 -1.77
C ASP A 171 -17.42 14.51 -1.23
N TYR A 172 -17.75 13.57 -2.14
CA TYR A 172 -18.30 12.27 -1.76
C TYR A 172 -17.33 11.49 -0.86
N TRP A 173 -16.06 11.43 -1.21
CA TRP A 173 -15.06 10.69 -0.46
C TRP A 173 -14.60 11.41 0.82
N GLU A 174 -14.54 12.75 0.82
CA GLU A 174 -14.28 13.54 2.03
C GLU A 174 -15.35 13.32 3.11
N ALA A 175 -16.62 13.18 2.69
CA ALA A 175 -17.70 12.84 3.62
C ALA A 175 -17.54 11.44 4.25
N LYS A 176 -16.73 10.59 3.67
CA LYS A 176 -16.40 9.22 4.11
C LYS A 176 -15.01 9.11 4.73
N ASP A 177 -14.34 10.22 5.02
CA ASP A 177 -13.00 10.20 5.63
C ASP A 177 -12.97 9.21 6.81
N PRO A 178 -12.07 8.21 6.77
CA PRO A 178 -12.03 7.15 7.77
C PRO A 178 -11.69 7.66 9.18
N ILE A 179 -10.95 8.77 9.31
CA ILE A 179 -10.56 9.28 10.62
C ILE A 179 -11.77 9.75 11.42
N PRO A 180 -12.55 10.74 10.96
CA PRO A 180 -13.72 11.20 11.72
C PRO A 180 -14.86 10.18 11.77
N THR A 181 -15.03 9.36 10.73
CA THR A 181 -16.09 8.34 10.70
C THR A 181 -15.77 7.19 11.65
N HIS A 182 -14.52 6.72 11.69
CA HIS A 182 -14.10 5.68 12.63
C HIS A 182 -14.13 6.17 14.08
N ARG A 183 -13.74 7.43 14.34
CA ARG A 183 -13.88 8.05 15.66
C ARG A 183 -15.34 7.99 16.15
N LYS A 184 -16.31 8.36 15.31
CA LYS A 184 -17.74 8.25 15.64
C LYS A 184 -18.16 6.81 15.95
N LEU A 185 -17.67 5.85 15.19
CA LEU A 185 -17.92 4.43 15.43
C LEU A 185 -17.37 4.01 16.81
N MET A 186 -16.12 4.35 17.12
CA MET A 186 -15.49 4.01 18.42
C MET A 186 -16.30 4.56 19.58
N LEU A 187 -16.74 5.81 19.52
CA LEU A 187 -17.63 6.40 20.54
C LEU A 187 -18.95 5.63 20.67
N SER A 188 -19.53 5.19 19.58
CA SER A 188 -20.77 4.38 19.60
C SER A 188 -20.55 3.00 20.23
N LEU A 189 -19.33 2.48 20.18
CA LEU A 189 -18.92 1.21 20.81
C LEU A 189 -18.54 1.34 22.29
N GLY A 190 -18.58 2.56 22.84
CA GLY A 190 -18.39 2.83 24.25
C GLY A 190 -17.03 3.41 24.64
N PHE A 191 -16.16 3.70 23.68
CA PHE A 191 -14.96 4.51 23.97
C PHE A 191 -15.36 5.93 24.34
N THR A 192 -14.58 6.57 25.18
CA THR A 192 -14.76 7.97 25.57
C THR A 192 -13.94 8.91 24.69
N GLU A 193 -14.33 10.16 24.62
CA GLU A 193 -13.55 11.20 23.93
C GLU A 193 -12.14 11.35 24.53
N ASP A 194 -12.02 11.22 25.87
CA ASP A 194 -10.74 11.33 26.56
C ASP A 194 -9.80 10.18 26.16
N GLU A 195 -10.29 8.94 26.09
CA GLU A 195 -9.51 7.78 25.65
C GLU A 195 -9.02 7.96 24.21
N LEU A 196 -9.88 8.40 23.29
CA LEU A 196 -9.50 8.60 21.89
C LEU A 196 -8.49 9.75 21.75
N THR A 197 -8.69 10.83 22.47
CA THR A 197 -7.76 11.98 22.47
C THR A 197 -6.40 11.59 23.04
N GLN A 198 -6.39 10.75 24.08
CA GLN A 198 -5.14 10.23 24.62
C GLN A 198 -4.40 9.35 23.62
N MET A 199 -5.09 8.43 22.93
CA MET A 199 -4.49 7.60 21.86
C MET A 199 -3.89 8.47 20.75
N GLU A 200 -4.62 9.49 20.29
CA GLU A 200 -4.12 10.42 19.26
C GLU A 200 -2.85 11.17 19.72
N ALA A 201 -2.83 11.59 21.01
CA ALA A 201 -1.66 12.27 21.58
C ALA A 201 -0.44 11.33 21.66
N GLU A 202 -0.64 10.10 22.12
CA GLU A 202 0.41 9.09 22.23
C GLU A 202 1.04 8.76 20.87
N GLU A 203 0.20 8.58 19.83
CA GLU A 203 0.69 8.31 18.48
C GLU A 203 1.40 9.52 17.87
N LYS A 204 0.90 10.73 18.15
CA LYS A 204 1.56 11.96 17.71
C LYS A 204 2.94 12.10 18.35
N ASP A 205 3.04 11.88 19.65
CA ASP A 205 4.30 11.97 20.40
C ASP A 205 5.31 10.92 19.90
N LEU A 206 4.84 9.72 19.54
CA LEU A 206 5.68 8.67 18.93
C LEU A 206 6.27 9.13 17.59
N VAL A 207 5.45 9.71 16.72
CA VAL A 207 5.89 10.21 15.40
C VAL A 207 6.85 11.40 15.56
N ASP A 208 6.53 12.35 16.43
CA ASP A 208 7.37 13.52 16.68
C ASP A 208 8.73 13.11 17.27
N SER A 209 8.74 12.18 18.23
CA SER A 209 9.98 11.64 18.82
C SER A 209 10.83 10.90 17.78
N ALA A 210 10.20 10.12 16.88
CA ALA A 210 10.90 9.44 15.80
C ALA A 210 11.52 10.44 14.82
N ARG A 211 10.80 11.52 14.47
CA ARG A 211 11.33 12.61 13.63
C ARG A 211 12.52 13.30 14.28
N GLU A 212 12.39 13.71 15.54
CA GLU A 212 13.48 14.38 16.29
C GLU A 212 14.72 13.47 16.39
N HIS A 213 14.51 12.17 16.60
CA HIS A 213 15.60 11.20 16.62
C HIS A 213 16.33 11.15 15.28
N VAL A 214 15.61 11.05 14.17
CA VAL A 214 16.20 10.99 12.83
C VAL A 214 16.89 12.31 12.46
N GLU A 215 16.30 13.46 12.81
CA GLU A 215 16.90 14.78 12.56
C GLU A 215 18.21 14.99 13.35
N ALA A 216 18.34 14.33 14.51
CA ALA A 216 19.54 14.38 15.34
C ALA A 216 20.63 13.36 14.92
N MET A 217 20.34 12.41 14.03
CA MET A 217 21.31 11.43 13.55
C MET A 217 22.37 12.08 12.67
N GLU A 218 23.58 11.53 12.73
CA GLU A 218 24.62 11.87 11.76
C GLU A 218 24.22 11.39 10.35
N TRP A 219 24.67 12.10 9.32
CA TRP A 219 24.52 11.64 7.95
C TRP A 219 25.23 10.31 7.74
N ALA A 220 24.67 9.46 6.88
CA ALA A 220 25.29 8.20 6.51
C ALA A 220 26.70 8.45 5.94
N ASP A 221 27.67 7.60 6.34
CA ASP A 221 29.04 7.67 5.80
C ASP A 221 28.99 7.40 4.28
N PRO A 222 29.46 8.35 3.44
CA PRO A 222 29.46 8.18 1.99
C PRO A 222 30.21 6.93 1.51
N THR A 223 31.13 6.39 2.29
CA THR A 223 31.86 5.16 1.95
C THR A 223 30.96 3.91 1.97
N THR A 224 29.82 4.00 2.65
CA THR A 224 28.86 2.88 2.72
C THR A 224 27.96 2.74 1.49
N VAL A 225 28.03 3.66 0.53
CA VAL A 225 27.14 3.70 -0.64
C VAL A 225 27.23 2.44 -1.53
N THR A 226 28.35 1.74 -1.48
CA THR A 226 28.57 0.49 -2.24
C THR A 226 28.29 -0.78 -1.45
N LEU A 227 27.98 -0.68 -0.16
CA LEU A 227 27.68 -1.85 0.67
C LEU A 227 26.34 -2.46 0.28
N GLY A 228 26.26 -3.78 0.26
CA GLY A 228 25.03 -4.51 -0.08
C GLY A 228 24.64 -4.50 -1.56
N ILE A 229 25.44 -3.89 -2.45
CA ILE A 229 25.13 -3.83 -3.89
C ILE A 229 25.57 -5.08 -4.62
N THR A 230 26.69 -5.67 -4.21
CA THR A 230 27.25 -6.88 -4.81
C THR A 230 27.72 -7.85 -3.75
N SER A 231 27.67 -9.16 -4.06
CA SER A 231 28.17 -10.22 -3.18
C SER A 231 29.66 -10.14 -2.87
N LEU A 232 30.42 -9.34 -3.60
CA LEU A 232 31.86 -9.16 -3.39
C LEU A 232 32.19 -8.28 -2.17
N HIS A 233 31.22 -7.47 -1.72
CA HIS A 233 31.39 -6.60 -0.56
C HIS A 233 30.64 -7.11 0.68
N ASP A 234 29.85 -8.17 0.56
CA ASP A 234 28.98 -8.65 1.63
C ASP A 234 29.59 -9.77 2.50
N ALA A 235 30.79 -10.24 2.15
CA ALA A 235 31.39 -11.40 2.84
C ALA A 235 31.62 -11.17 4.35
N ASP A 236 31.78 -9.91 4.76
CA ASP A 236 32.05 -9.55 6.16
C ASP A 236 30.82 -8.99 6.91
N THR A 237 29.73 -8.63 6.22
CA THR A 237 28.57 -7.97 6.84
C THR A 237 27.40 -8.92 7.17
N HIS A 238 27.43 -10.17 6.70
CA HIS A 238 26.39 -11.16 6.96
C HIS A 238 26.52 -11.90 8.30
N GLN A 239 27.52 -11.60 9.12
CA GLN A 239 27.73 -12.30 10.39
C GLN A 239 26.96 -11.75 11.59
N ASP A 240 26.31 -10.57 11.50
CA ASP A 240 25.72 -9.89 12.65
C ASP A 240 24.27 -9.39 12.46
N HIS A 241 23.46 -10.02 11.58
CA HIS A 241 22.06 -9.62 11.44
C HIS A 241 21.08 -10.79 11.43
#